data_9a712856dec0a7b565ba2e5fcf589c6f
#
_entry.id   9a712856dec0a7b565ba2e5fcf589c6f
#
_cell.length_a   1.000
_cell.length_b   1.000
_cell.length_c   1.000
_cell.angle_alpha   90.00
_cell.angle_beta   90.00
_cell.angle_gamma   90.00
#
_symmetry.space_group_name_H-M   'P 1'
#
loop_
_entity.id
_entity.type
_entity.pdbx_description
1 polymer ?
#
loop_
_entity_poly.entity_id
_entity_poly.type
_entity_poly.pdbx_seq_one_letter_code
_entity_poly.pdbx_strand_id
1 'polypeptide(L)'
;EMHDASSLASVEEVAQWRGKPPVLPCPSLAGEAVRLPRLPEEEESKDTIEQVILRRGSTRTFDQAASITLAQLATIFDYATRGLLADFLKPPGSQLNDLYLIVHSVQGLKPGAYFFRREENTLELLKAGEFRAEAHHLGLEQELPADACVDIFFLADLKRILEQYGNRGYRAVQLEAGALGGRTYLAAYAQHLGATGLTFFDDDVINFFSPHARDKSAIFLLAIGKPLKRKPQ
;
A
#
# COMPACT_ATOMS: atom_id res chain seq x y z
N GLU A 1 13.98 -16.16 20.27
CA GLU A 1 15.12 -15.69 19.42
C GLU A 1 14.79 -14.41 18.63
N MET A 2 13.83 -14.41 17.68
CA MET A 2 13.51 -13.18 16.91
C MET A 2 12.99 -12.04 17.78
N HIS A 3 12.16 -12.35 18.77
CA HIS A 3 11.66 -11.35 19.72
C HIS A 3 12.81 -10.69 20.47
N ASP A 4 13.71 -11.47 21.02
CA ASP A 4 14.84 -10.99 21.82
C ASP A 4 15.84 -10.21 20.93
N ALA A 5 16.15 -10.74 19.74
CA ALA A 5 17.06 -10.11 18.78
C ALA A 5 16.58 -8.72 18.28
N SER A 6 15.28 -8.42 18.39
CA SER A 6 14.67 -7.15 17.98
C SER A 6 14.12 -6.32 19.14
N SER A 7 14.39 -6.74 20.40
CA SER A 7 14.02 -6.01 21.59
C SER A 7 15.09 -4.99 21.98
N LEU A 8 14.68 -3.92 22.65
CA LEU A 8 15.56 -2.94 23.27
C LEU A 8 15.44 -3.13 24.79
N ALA A 9 16.58 -3.30 25.46
CA ALA A 9 16.62 -3.69 26.87
C ALA A 9 16.66 -2.49 27.84
N SER A 10 17.06 -1.29 27.34
CA SER A 10 17.21 -0.12 28.20
C SER A 10 16.61 1.14 27.57
N VAL A 11 16.41 2.17 28.40
CA VAL A 11 15.95 3.50 27.98
C VAL A 11 16.96 4.16 27.03
N GLU A 12 18.24 3.94 27.30
CA GLU A 12 19.36 4.45 26.49
C GLU A 12 19.37 3.86 25.10
N GLU A 13 19.14 2.55 24.97
CA GLU A 13 18.99 1.89 23.66
C GLU A 13 17.80 2.43 22.88
N VAL A 14 16.66 2.66 23.55
CA VAL A 14 15.48 3.28 22.94
C VAL A 14 15.80 4.69 22.46
N ALA A 15 16.49 5.51 23.25
CA ALA A 15 16.85 6.87 22.89
C ALA A 15 17.82 6.91 21.69
N GLN A 16 18.78 6.00 21.64
CA GLN A 16 19.73 5.85 20.53
C GLN A 16 19.06 5.35 19.24
N TRP A 17 18.07 4.48 19.37
CA TRP A 17 17.34 3.92 18.25
C TRP A 17 16.38 4.93 17.61
N ARG A 18 15.73 5.78 18.41
CA ARG A 18 14.79 6.81 17.97
C ARG A 18 15.49 7.92 17.17
N GLY A 19 14.80 8.46 16.19
CA GLY A 19 15.19 9.73 15.58
C GLY A 19 16.26 9.65 14.49
N LYS A 20 16.59 8.46 14.01
CA LYS A 20 17.39 8.30 12.80
C LYS A 20 16.48 8.43 11.58
N PRO A 21 16.64 9.45 10.71
CA PRO A 21 15.82 9.55 9.52
C PRO A 21 16.18 8.41 8.56
N PRO A 22 15.20 7.69 8.01
CA PRO A 22 15.49 6.73 6.94
C PRO A 22 15.97 7.49 5.70
N VAL A 23 17.17 7.17 5.22
CA VAL A 23 17.65 7.65 3.94
C VAL A 23 17.29 6.59 2.90
N LEU A 24 16.08 6.66 2.39
CA LEU A 24 15.64 5.80 1.29
C LEU A 24 15.72 6.62 -0.01
N PRO A 25 16.52 6.19 -1.00
CA PRO A 25 16.56 6.89 -2.27
C PRO A 25 15.22 6.69 -2.99
N CYS A 26 14.59 7.79 -3.39
CA CYS A 26 13.53 7.71 -4.38
C CYS A 26 14.18 7.39 -5.74
N PRO A 27 13.76 6.33 -6.44
CA PRO A 27 14.25 6.05 -7.78
C PRO A 27 13.99 7.23 -8.72
N SER A 28 14.88 7.47 -9.67
CA SER A 28 14.66 8.49 -10.69
C SER A 28 13.43 8.17 -11.54
N LEU A 29 12.66 9.19 -11.93
CA LEU A 29 11.52 9.04 -12.83
C LEU A 29 11.98 8.45 -14.17
N ALA A 30 11.43 7.32 -14.58
CA ALA A 30 11.78 6.64 -15.82
C ALA A 30 10.58 6.47 -16.77
N GLY A 31 9.34 6.61 -16.28
CA GLY A 31 8.10 6.36 -16.99
C GLY A 31 7.17 7.58 -17.10
N GLU A 32 6.02 7.36 -17.76
CA GLU A 32 4.92 8.34 -17.79
C GLU A 32 4.35 8.50 -16.36
N ALA A 33 4.22 9.74 -15.91
CA ALA A 33 3.68 10.04 -14.58
C ALA A 33 2.27 10.64 -14.70
N VAL A 34 1.34 10.07 -13.92
CA VAL A 34 -0.05 10.55 -13.82
C VAL A 34 -0.25 11.19 -12.45
N ARG A 35 -0.58 12.48 -12.43
CA ARG A 35 -0.86 13.19 -11.20
C ARG A 35 -2.20 12.74 -10.61
N LEU A 36 -2.21 12.47 -9.31
CA LEU A 36 -3.43 12.11 -8.60
C LEU A 36 -4.25 13.37 -8.29
N PRO A 37 -5.53 13.45 -8.72
CA PRO A 37 -6.38 14.59 -8.41
C PRO A 37 -6.82 14.53 -6.95
N ARG A 38 -7.15 15.69 -6.36
CA ARG A 38 -7.92 15.69 -5.12
C ARG A 38 -9.39 15.47 -5.41
N LEU A 39 -10.05 14.70 -4.55
CA LEU A 39 -11.51 14.61 -4.56
C LEU A 39 -12.08 15.96 -4.11
N PRO A 40 -13.09 16.53 -4.80
CA PRO A 40 -13.79 17.69 -4.31
C PRO A 40 -14.44 17.42 -2.93
N GLU A 41 -14.44 18.41 -2.04
CA GLU A 41 -14.99 18.27 -0.69
C GLU A 41 -16.46 17.79 -0.68
N GLU A 42 -17.22 18.19 -1.70
CA GLU A 42 -18.64 17.80 -1.87
C GLU A 42 -18.82 16.30 -2.15
N GLU A 43 -17.78 15.66 -2.73
CA GLU A 43 -17.76 14.25 -3.07
C GLU A 43 -17.10 13.39 -1.98
N GLU A 44 -16.52 14.01 -0.94
CA GLU A 44 -15.98 13.27 0.20
C GLU A 44 -17.10 12.59 0.98
N SER A 45 -16.75 11.44 1.57
CA SER A 45 -17.69 10.70 2.42
C SER A 45 -18.15 11.56 3.59
N LYS A 46 -19.46 11.57 3.83
CA LYS A 46 -20.08 12.22 5.00
C LYS A 46 -20.27 11.25 6.18
N ASP A 47 -19.86 9.99 6.03
CA ASP A 47 -19.91 9.01 7.11
C ASP A 47 -18.94 9.38 8.23
N THR A 48 -19.38 9.22 9.47
CA THR A 48 -18.47 9.37 10.59
C THR A 48 -17.45 8.23 10.64
N ILE A 49 -16.32 8.44 11.30
CA ILE A 49 -15.29 7.41 11.45
C ILE A 49 -15.85 6.16 12.14
N GLU A 50 -16.75 6.31 13.10
CA GLU A 50 -17.41 5.20 13.78
C GLU A 50 -18.25 4.37 12.81
N GLN A 51 -19.02 5.02 11.94
CA GLN A 51 -19.82 4.34 10.91
C GLN A 51 -18.93 3.55 9.95
N VAL A 52 -17.80 4.13 9.54
CA VAL A 52 -16.84 3.46 8.66
C VAL A 52 -16.20 2.26 9.36
N ILE A 53 -15.77 2.42 10.62
CA ILE A 53 -15.17 1.34 11.41
C ILE A 53 -16.13 0.17 11.58
N LEU A 54 -17.40 0.45 11.94
CA LEU A 54 -18.42 -0.58 12.12
C LEU A 54 -18.77 -1.31 10.82
N ARG A 55 -18.73 -0.62 9.68
CA ARG A 55 -18.98 -1.20 8.36
C ARG A 55 -17.78 -1.95 7.79
N ARG A 56 -16.58 -1.56 8.18
CA ARG A 56 -15.33 -2.10 7.63
C ARG A 56 -15.20 -3.60 7.93
N GLY A 57 -14.91 -4.36 6.89
CA GLY A 57 -14.59 -5.78 6.97
C GLY A 57 -13.42 -6.13 6.06
N SER A 58 -13.25 -7.41 5.76
CA SER A 58 -12.41 -7.90 4.66
C SER A 58 -13.34 -8.38 3.56
N THR A 59 -13.27 -7.75 2.40
CA THR A 59 -14.07 -8.10 1.23
C THR A 59 -13.71 -9.51 0.77
N ARG A 60 -14.71 -10.34 0.50
CA ARG A 60 -14.54 -11.75 0.14
C ARG A 60 -14.65 -12.01 -1.36
N THR A 61 -15.29 -11.10 -2.10
CA THR A 61 -15.45 -11.17 -3.56
C THR A 61 -15.55 -9.77 -4.13
N PHE A 62 -14.84 -9.52 -5.20
CA PHE A 62 -14.93 -8.28 -5.96
C PHE A 62 -15.75 -8.48 -7.23
N ASP A 63 -16.32 -7.39 -7.74
CA ASP A 63 -16.96 -7.34 -9.05
C ASP A 63 -15.87 -6.97 -10.09
N GLN A 64 -15.36 -7.96 -10.79
CA GLN A 64 -14.31 -7.82 -11.80
C GLN A 64 -14.70 -6.87 -12.94
N ALA A 65 -16.00 -6.76 -13.25
CA ALA A 65 -16.51 -5.86 -14.30
C ALA A 65 -16.61 -4.40 -13.83
N ALA A 66 -16.53 -4.16 -12.53
CA ALA A 66 -16.61 -2.82 -11.98
C ALA A 66 -15.30 -2.05 -12.10
N SER A 67 -15.40 -0.73 -12.06
CA SER A 67 -14.25 0.16 -12.00
C SER A 67 -14.38 1.15 -10.84
N ILE A 68 -13.26 1.66 -10.37
CA ILE A 68 -13.19 2.82 -9.47
C ILE A 68 -12.70 4.04 -10.26
N THR A 69 -12.95 5.24 -9.75
CA THR A 69 -12.44 6.46 -10.38
C THR A 69 -11.01 6.75 -9.92
N LEU A 70 -10.26 7.48 -10.74
CA LEU A 70 -8.94 7.98 -10.35
C LEU A 70 -9.01 8.87 -9.10
N ALA A 71 -10.09 9.65 -8.95
CA ALA A 71 -10.31 10.48 -7.77
C ALA A 71 -10.52 9.65 -6.51
N GLN A 72 -11.25 8.52 -6.59
CA GLN A 72 -11.41 7.58 -5.47
C GLN A 72 -10.06 6.99 -5.06
N LEU A 73 -9.25 6.54 -6.03
CA LEU A 73 -7.92 6.03 -5.74
C LEU A 73 -7.01 7.10 -5.13
N ALA A 74 -7.04 8.31 -5.68
CA ALA A 74 -6.28 9.46 -5.18
C ALA A 74 -6.65 9.80 -3.72
N THR A 75 -7.94 9.79 -3.39
CA THR A 75 -8.42 10.00 -2.01
C THR A 75 -7.92 8.92 -1.06
N ILE A 76 -7.91 7.66 -1.50
CA ILE A 76 -7.36 6.56 -0.69
C ILE A 76 -5.89 6.84 -0.38
N PHE A 77 -5.08 7.20 -1.38
CA PHE A 77 -3.66 7.50 -1.17
C PHE A 77 -3.44 8.72 -0.29
N ASP A 78 -4.20 9.81 -0.52
CA ASP A 78 -4.09 11.02 0.30
C ASP A 78 -4.32 10.69 1.79
N TYR A 79 -5.41 10.01 2.13
CA TYR A 79 -5.71 9.66 3.52
C TYR A 79 -4.74 8.62 4.10
N ALA A 80 -4.35 7.63 3.33
CA ALA A 80 -3.45 6.58 3.79
C ALA A 80 -2.04 7.12 4.09
N THR A 81 -1.54 8.04 3.24
CA THR A 81 -0.13 8.45 3.25
C THR A 81 0.13 9.82 3.87
N ARG A 82 -0.82 10.44 4.56
CA ARG A 82 -0.68 11.74 5.28
C ARG A 82 0.39 11.76 6.38
N GLY A 83 1.32 10.85 6.39
CA GLY A 83 2.33 10.72 7.43
C GLY A 83 1.82 9.96 8.65
N LEU A 84 2.70 9.19 9.25
CA LEU A 84 2.46 8.50 10.51
C LEU A 84 3.25 9.22 11.60
N LEU A 85 2.53 9.71 12.63
CA LEU A 85 3.16 10.29 13.80
C LEU A 85 3.63 9.15 14.72
N ALA A 86 4.82 8.63 14.43
CA ALA A 86 5.46 7.60 15.21
C ALA A 86 6.87 8.06 15.60
N ASP A 87 7.31 7.68 16.78
CA ASP A 87 8.58 8.10 17.35
C ASP A 87 9.80 7.51 16.61
N PHE A 88 9.58 6.48 15.80
CA PHE A 88 10.60 5.86 14.95
C PHE A 88 10.61 6.43 13.51
N LEU A 89 9.67 7.27 13.13
CA LEU A 89 9.60 7.94 11.84
C LEU A 89 9.93 9.44 12.01
N LYS A 90 11.15 9.82 11.75
CA LYS A 90 11.60 11.21 11.81
C LYS A 90 12.42 11.57 10.58
N PRO A 91 12.22 12.76 9.98
CA PRO A 91 11.19 13.74 10.33
C PRO A 91 9.77 13.22 10.10
N PRO A 92 8.73 13.90 10.62
CA PRO A 92 7.34 13.53 10.32
C PRO A 92 7.12 13.41 8.81
N GLY A 93 6.54 12.32 8.37
CA GLY A 93 6.36 12.01 6.94
C GLY A 93 7.40 11.07 6.35
N SER A 94 8.48 10.75 7.08
CA SER A 94 9.38 9.66 6.69
C SER A 94 8.60 8.36 6.45
N GLN A 95 9.07 7.60 5.50
CA GLN A 95 8.44 6.34 5.11
C GLN A 95 9.49 5.22 5.03
N LEU A 96 9.06 4.02 5.35
CA LEU A 96 9.85 2.80 5.26
C LEU A 96 9.35 1.88 4.14
N ASN A 97 8.07 2.05 3.75
CA ASN A 97 7.42 1.27 2.71
C ASN A 97 7.14 2.13 1.47
N ASP A 98 7.53 1.62 0.33
CA ASP A 98 7.13 2.11 -0.98
C ASP A 98 5.86 1.39 -1.45
N LEU A 99 5.01 2.10 -2.21
CA LEU A 99 3.77 1.55 -2.72
C LEU A 99 3.88 1.28 -4.22
N TYR A 100 3.70 0.02 -4.59
CA TYR A 100 3.62 -0.46 -5.96
C TYR A 100 2.21 -0.93 -6.25
N LEU A 101 1.74 -0.74 -7.46
CA LEU A 101 0.37 -1.08 -7.82
C LEU A 101 0.32 -1.97 -9.04
N ILE A 102 -0.66 -2.89 -9.06
CA ILE A 102 -1.20 -3.43 -10.29
C ILE A 102 -2.59 -2.81 -10.47
N VAL A 103 -2.75 -2.02 -11.52
CA VAL A 103 -4.00 -1.36 -11.86
C VAL A 103 -4.72 -2.17 -12.92
N HIS A 104 -5.94 -2.62 -12.62
CA HIS A 104 -6.78 -3.38 -13.51
C HIS A 104 -7.91 -2.53 -14.11
N SER A 105 -8.64 -1.81 -13.26
CA SER A 105 -9.87 -1.12 -13.66
C SER A 105 -10.06 0.19 -12.87
N VAL A 106 -9.27 1.21 -13.23
CA VAL A 106 -9.37 2.57 -12.70
C VAL A 106 -9.66 3.54 -13.85
N GLN A 107 -10.80 4.24 -13.78
CA GLN A 107 -11.21 5.19 -14.82
C GLN A 107 -10.19 6.33 -14.93
N GLY A 108 -9.73 6.59 -16.14
CA GLY A 108 -8.73 7.62 -16.42
C GLY A 108 -7.27 7.16 -16.21
N LEU A 109 -7.05 5.89 -15.89
CA LEU A 109 -5.73 5.30 -15.76
C LEU A 109 -5.60 4.05 -16.64
N LYS A 110 -4.51 3.92 -17.36
CA LYS A 110 -4.24 2.73 -18.18
C LYS A 110 -4.02 1.53 -17.27
N PRO A 111 -4.47 0.32 -17.62
CA PRO A 111 -4.05 -0.88 -16.92
C PRO A 111 -2.53 -1.06 -16.96
N GLY A 112 -1.95 -1.48 -15.85
CA GLY A 112 -0.51 -1.61 -15.77
C GLY A 112 0.04 -1.74 -14.36
N ALA A 113 1.37 -1.85 -14.28
CA ALA A 113 2.12 -1.79 -13.04
C ALA A 113 2.63 -0.36 -12.80
N TYR A 114 2.49 0.14 -11.59
CA TYR A 114 2.81 1.51 -11.24
C TYR A 114 3.62 1.57 -9.94
N PHE A 115 4.36 2.68 -9.80
CA PHE A 115 4.99 3.11 -8.56
C PHE A 115 4.37 4.42 -8.08
N PHE A 116 4.04 4.52 -6.80
CA PHE A 116 3.49 5.74 -6.20
C PHE A 116 4.60 6.64 -5.69
N ARG A 117 4.77 7.78 -6.37
CA ARG A 117 5.67 8.86 -5.96
C ARG A 117 4.94 9.75 -4.96
N ARG A 118 5.16 9.48 -3.69
CA ARG A 118 4.43 10.13 -2.62
C ARG A 118 4.65 11.65 -2.55
N GLU A 119 5.89 12.10 -2.72
CA GLU A 119 6.24 13.52 -2.63
C GLU A 119 5.61 14.35 -3.74
N GLU A 120 5.58 13.81 -4.96
CA GLU A 120 4.97 14.45 -6.12
C GLU A 120 3.47 14.19 -6.24
N ASN A 121 2.93 13.26 -5.44
CA ASN A 121 1.55 12.75 -5.54
C ASN A 121 1.22 12.28 -6.96
N THR A 122 2.09 11.44 -7.52
CA THR A 122 1.96 10.90 -8.87
C THR A 122 2.08 9.39 -8.90
N LEU A 123 1.47 8.76 -9.91
CA LEU A 123 1.67 7.36 -10.26
C LEU A 123 2.59 7.28 -11.48
N GLU A 124 3.76 6.69 -11.32
CA GLU A 124 4.70 6.41 -12.39
C GLU A 124 4.37 5.06 -13.03
N LEU A 125 4.13 5.03 -14.33
CA LEU A 125 3.90 3.79 -15.08
C LEU A 125 5.23 3.06 -15.27
N LEU A 126 5.34 1.88 -14.67
CA LEU A 126 6.51 0.99 -14.82
C LEU A 126 6.35 0.03 -16.00
N LYS A 127 5.14 -0.51 -16.18
CA LYS A 127 4.83 -1.51 -17.21
C LYS A 127 3.35 -1.39 -17.61
N ALA A 128 3.08 -1.14 -18.88
CA ALA A 128 1.72 -1.13 -19.41
C ALA A 128 1.26 -2.56 -19.73
N GLY A 129 0.02 -2.91 -19.45
CA GLY A 129 -0.56 -4.21 -19.77
C GLY A 129 -1.66 -4.64 -18.81
N GLU A 130 -2.34 -5.72 -19.16
CA GLU A 130 -3.33 -6.41 -18.35
C GLU A 130 -2.62 -7.49 -17.53
N PHE A 131 -2.67 -7.38 -16.20
CA PHE A 131 -1.90 -8.24 -15.29
C PHE A 131 -2.78 -9.01 -14.29
N ARG A 132 -4.03 -9.33 -14.66
CA ARG A 132 -4.94 -10.08 -13.78
C ARG A 132 -4.44 -11.50 -13.49
N ALA A 133 -3.85 -12.17 -14.49
CA ALA A 133 -3.28 -13.49 -14.30
C ALA A 133 -2.06 -13.47 -13.39
N GLU A 134 -1.19 -12.47 -13.56
CA GLU A 134 -0.05 -12.26 -12.68
C GLU A 134 -0.51 -11.89 -11.26
N ALA A 135 -1.51 -11.03 -11.11
CA ALA A 135 -2.05 -10.68 -9.80
C ALA A 135 -2.65 -11.90 -9.07
N HIS A 136 -3.36 -12.78 -9.78
CA HIS A 136 -3.81 -14.08 -9.26
C HIS A 136 -2.64 -14.89 -8.72
N HIS A 137 -1.61 -15.10 -9.55
CA HIS A 137 -0.43 -15.84 -9.15
C HIS A 137 0.28 -15.19 -7.97
N LEU A 138 0.61 -13.90 -8.07
CA LEU A 138 1.31 -13.17 -7.01
C LEU A 138 0.58 -13.21 -5.66
N GLY A 139 -0.75 -13.23 -5.68
CA GLY A 139 -1.60 -13.36 -4.50
C GLY A 139 -1.83 -14.80 -4.04
N LEU A 140 -0.87 -15.71 -4.21
CA LEU A 140 -0.97 -17.13 -3.84
C LEU A 140 -2.15 -17.85 -4.53
N GLU A 141 -2.29 -17.67 -5.84
CA GLU A 141 -3.33 -18.29 -6.66
C GLU A 141 -4.76 -18.00 -6.16
N GLN A 142 -4.96 -16.79 -5.57
CA GLN A 142 -6.28 -16.35 -5.10
C GLN A 142 -6.97 -15.49 -6.16
N GLU A 143 -8.29 -15.63 -6.30
CA GLU A 143 -9.09 -14.85 -7.24
C GLU A 143 -9.19 -13.37 -6.86
N LEU A 144 -9.09 -13.06 -5.57
CA LEU A 144 -9.31 -11.70 -5.05
C LEU A 144 -8.41 -10.63 -5.69
N PRO A 145 -7.09 -10.83 -5.89
CA PRO A 145 -6.28 -9.84 -6.60
C PRO A 145 -6.69 -9.70 -8.07
N ALA A 146 -6.98 -10.81 -8.75
CA ALA A 146 -7.41 -10.78 -10.16
C ALA A 146 -8.76 -10.08 -10.38
N ASP A 147 -9.67 -10.15 -9.40
CA ASP A 147 -11.00 -9.54 -9.46
C ASP A 147 -11.03 -8.09 -8.97
N ALA A 148 -10.00 -7.64 -8.27
CA ALA A 148 -9.89 -6.29 -7.76
C ALA A 148 -9.82 -5.23 -8.89
N CYS A 149 -10.04 -3.97 -8.53
CA CYS A 149 -9.76 -2.84 -9.43
C CYS A 149 -8.28 -2.43 -9.37
N VAL A 150 -7.66 -2.59 -8.20
CA VAL A 150 -6.24 -2.29 -7.97
C VAL A 150 -5.71 -3.13 -6.81
N ASP A 151 -4.48 -3.62 -6.97
CA ASP A 151 -3.70 -4.25 -5.92
C ASP A 151 -2.57 -3.33 -5.50
N ILE A 152 -2.36 -3.16 -4.21
CA ILE A 152 -1.31 -2.32 -3.64
C ILE A 152 -0.33 -3.22 -2.89
N PHE A 153 0.89 -3.28 -3.37
CA PHE A 153 2.01 -3.97 -2.75
C PHE A 153 2.87 -2.99 -1.98
N PHE A 154 3.12 -3.28 -0.71
CA PHE A 154 4.02 -2.52 0.14
C PHE A 154 5.38 -3.19 0.10
N LEU A 155 6.39 -2.48 -0.40
CA LEU A 155 7.75 -2.99 -0.54
C LEU A 155 8.70 -2.10 0.26
N ALA A 156 9.74 -2.69 0.85
CA ALA A 156 10.72 -1.96 1.64
C ALA A 156 12.15 -2.33 1.25
N ASP A 157 13.07 -1.35 1.28
CA ASP A 157 14.51 -1.61 1.25
C ASP A 157 14.95 -2.11 2.63
N LEU A 158 14.61 -3.37 2.90
CA LEU A 158 14.77 -3.96 4.22
C LEU A 158 16.24 -4.03 4.63
N LYS A 159 17.15 -4.25 3.66
CA LYS A 159 18.59 -4.27 3.94
C LYS A 159 19.05 -2.95 4.54
N ARG A 160 18.76 -1.82 3.88
CA ARG A 160 19.13 -0.48 4.37
C ARG A 160 18.47 -0.14 5.70
N ILE A 161 17.21 -0.53 5.85
CA ILE A 161 16.46 -0.29 7.09
C ILE A 161 17.10 -1.05 8.24
N LEU A 162 17.50 -2.31 8.04
CA LEU A 162 18.18 -3.11 9.06
C LEU A 162 19.59 -2.61 9.36
N GLU A 163 20.34 -2.12 8.36
CA GLU A 163 21.63 -1.48 8.57
C GLU A 163 21.52 -0.23 9.46
N GLN A 164 20.44 0.51 9.34
CA GLN A 164 20.20 1.75 10.09
C GLN A 164 19.56 1.53 11.46
N TYR A 165 18.56 0.66 11.53
CA TYR A 165 17.72 0.46 12.73
C TYR A 165 18.00 -0.86 13.46
N GLY A 166 18.98 -1.66 12.99
CA GLY A 166 19.18 -3.01 13.49
C GLY A 166 17.96 -3.92 13.26
N ASN A 167 17.92 -5.03 13.93
CA ASN A 167 16.85 -6.02 13.80
C ASN A 167 15.44 -5.47 14.11
N ARG A 168 15.37 -4.42 14.96
CA ARG A 168 14.10 -3.76 15.29
C ARG A 168 13.51 -2.99 14.10
N GLY A 169 14.33 -2.64 13.10
CA GLY A 169 13.87 -2.05 11.84
C GLY A 169 12.80 -2.88 11.13
N TYR A 170 12.88 -4.21 11.23
CA TYR A 170 11.85 -5.10 10.69
C TYR A 170 10.46 -4.84 11.31
N ARG A 171 10.40 -4.65 12.65
CA ARG A 171 9.14 -4.31 13.32
C ARG A 171 8.62 -2.94 12.89
N ALA A 172 9.50 -1.96 12.72
CA ALA A 172 9.12 -0.62 12.27
C ALA A 172 8.48 -0.64 10.88
N VAL A 173 9.06 -1.41 9.95
CA VAL A 173 8.50 -1.62 8.60
C VAL A 173 7.10 -2.25 8.66
N GLN A 174 6.93 -3.31 9.45
CA GLN A 174 5.65 -3.99 9.60
C GLN A 174 4.59 -3.10 10.26
N LEU A 175 4.98 -2.31 11.27
CA LEU A 175 4.08 -1.37 11.92
C LEU A 175 3.62 -0.26 10.98
N GLU A 176 4.54 0.31 10.19
CA GLU A 176 4.16 1.31 9.19
C GLU A 176 3.24 0.71 8.12
N ALA A 177 3.59 -0.44 7.54
CA ALA A 177 2.76 -1.12 6.54
C ALA A 177 1.35 -1.40 7.08
N GLY A 178 1.25 -1.90 8.32
CA GLY A 178 -0.02 -2.13 8.99
C GLY A 178 -0.84 -0.86 9.21
N ALA A 179 -0.20 0.25 9.60
CA ALA A 179 -0.86 1.54 9.80
C ALA A 179 -1.36 2.13 8.46
N LEU A 180 -0.53 2.10 7.43
CA LEU A 180 -0.90 2.53 6.07
C LEU A 180 -2.03 1.65 5.51
N GLY A 181 -1.91 0.33 5.65
CA GLY A 181 -2.93 -0.62 5.23
C GLY A 181 -4.26 -0.40 5.96
N GLY A 182 -4.24 -0.19 7.27
CA GLY A 182 -5.43 0.13 8.05
C GLY A 182 -6.13 1.42 7.60
N ARG A 183 -5.36 2.48 7.33
CA ARG A 183 -5.90 3.73 6.76
C ARG A 183 -6.44 3.53 5.35
N THR A 184 -5.77 2.74 4.52
CA THR A 184 -6.23 2.38 3.18
C THR A 184 -7.58 1.66 3.23
N TYR A 185 -7.76 0.71 4.16
CA TYR A 185 -9.05 0.08 4.41
C TYR A 185 -10.14 1.09 4.76
N LEU A 186 -9.89 1.97 5.73
CA LEU A 186 -10.87 2.96 6.16
C LEU A 186 -11.23 3.92 5.02
N ALA A 187 -10.24 4.41 4.27
CA ALA A 187 -10.47 5.30 3.15
C ALA A 187 -11.27 4.62 2.01
N ALA A 188 -11.01 3.34 1.72
CA ALA A 188 -11.79 2.58 0.75
C ALA A 188 -13.24 2.39 1.21
N TYR A 189 -13.44 1.96 2.46
CA TYR A 189 -14.77 1.74 3.02
C TYR A 189 -15.55 3.04 3.22
N ALA A 190 -14.89 4.17 3.47
CA ALA A 190 -15.54 5.48 3.49
C ALA A 190 -16.15 5.83 2.13
N GLN A 191 -15.56 5.38 1.05
CA GLN A 191 -16.03 5.56 -0.32
C GLN A 191 -16.94 4.41 -0.82
N HIS A 192 -17.45 3.56 0.09
CA HIS A 192 -18.27 2.39 -0.23
C HIS A 192 -17.59 1.39 -1.18
N LEU A 193 -16.24 1.36 -1.17
CA LEU A 193 -15.44 0.34 -1.80
C LEU A 193 -15.14 -0.79 -0.82
N GLY A 194 -14.69 -1.92 -1.36
CA GLY A 194 -14.16 -3.03 -0.58
C GLY A 194 -12.64 -3.02 -0.56
N ALA A 195 -12.08 -3.60 0.49
CA ALA A 195 -10.65 -3.84 0.61
C ALA A 195 -10.39 -5.18 1.31
N THR A 196 -9.27 -5.82 1.00
CA THR A 196 -8.82 -7.03 1.69
C THR A 196 -7.30 -7.15 1.66
N GLY A 197 -6.69 -7.47 2.82
CA GLY A 197 -5.30 -7.83 2.91
C GLY A 197 -5.12 -9.31 2.56
N LEU A 198 -4.05 -9.63 1.87
CA LEU A 198 -3.79 -10.94 1.30
C LEU A 198 -2.34 -11.38 1.57
N THR A 199 -2.11 -12.68 1.44
CA THR A 199 -0.78 -13.29 1.37
C THR A 199 -0.31 -13.30 -0.09
N PHE A 200 1.00 -13.46 -0.30
CA PHE A 200 1.62 -13.33 -1.62
C PHE A 200 2.91 -14.15 -1.70
N PHE A 201 3.41 -14.37 -2.93
CA PHE A 201 4.74 -14.93 -3.19
C PHE A 201 5.78 -13.79 -3.20
N ASP A 202 6.60 -13.71 -2.16
CA ASP A 202 7.54 -12.60 -1.92
C ASP A 202 8.48 -12.35 -3.09
N ASP A 203 9.20 -13.39 -3.53
CA ASP A 203 10.22 -13.28 -4.59
C ASP A 203 9.58 -12.95 -5.95
N ASP A 204 8.40 -13.50 -6.23
CA ASP A 204 7.69 -13.27 -7.50
C ASP A 204 7.17 -11.83 -7.58
N VAL A 205 6.72 -11.25 -6.46
CA VAL A 205 6.35 -9.83 -6.38
C VAL A 205 7.56 -8.95 -6.75
N ILE A 206 8.74 -9.21 -6.16
CA ILE A 206 9.95 -8.46 -6.45
C ILE A 206 10.37 -8.61 -7.91
N ASN A 207 10.33 -9.84 -8.44
CA ASN A 207 10.64 -10.13 -9.83
C ASN A 207 9.68 -9.41 -10.79
N PHE A 208 8.38 -9.40 -10.48
CA PHE A 208 7.37 -8.73 -11.30
C PHE A 208 7.62 -7.22 -11.41
N PHE A 209 7.94 -6.53 -10.33
CA PHE A 209 8.20 -5.09 -10.33
C PHE A 209 9.65 -4.71 -10.66
N SER A 210 10.55 -5.69 -10.85
CA SER A 210 11.94 -5.42 -11.24
C SER A 210 12.03 -4.93 -12.71
N PRO A 211 13.04 -4.10 -13.04
CA PRO A 211 14.22 -3.74 -12.21
C PRO A 211 13.96 -2.67 -11.13
N HIS A 212 12.79 -2.01 -11.12
CA HIS A 212 12.48 -0.90 -10.21
C HIS A 212 12.43 -1.35 -8.73
N ALA A 213 11.94 -2.57 -8.45
CA ALA A 213 11.86 -3.15 -7.11
C ALA A 213 13.08 -3.99 -6.70
N ARG A 214 14.17 -3.96 -7.50
CA ARG A 214 15.37 -4.74 -7.18
C ARG A 214 15.88 -4.44 -5.77
N ASP A 215 16.28 -5.47 -5.06
CA ASP A 215 16.80 -5.42 -3.69
C ASP A 215 15.79 -5.01 -2.60
N LYS A 216 14.49 -4.89 -2.96
CA LYS A 216 13.41 -4.68 -1.98
C LYS A 216 12.88 -6.01 -1.45
N SER A 217 12.09 -5.92 -0.38
CA SER A 217 11.33 -7.03 0.20
C SER A 217 9.84 -6.68 0.19
N ALA A 218 9.00 -7.65 -0.15
CA ALA A 218 7.55 -7.49 -0.08
C ALA A 218 7.10 -7.61 1.39
N ILE A 219 6.24 -6.70 1.83
CA ILE A 219 5.83 -6.58 3.23
C ILE A 219 4.34 -6.83 3.41
N PHE A 220 3.51 -6.32 2.50
CA PHE A 220 2.07 -6.44 2.60
C PHE A 220 1.43 -6.31 1.22
N LEU A 221 0.29 -7.00 1.01
CA LEU A 221 -0.56 -6.87 -0.17
C LEU A 221 -1.98 -6.49 0.26
N LEU A 222 -2.57 -5.52 -0.44
CA LEU A 222 -3.93 -5.09 -0.23
C LEU A 222 -4.65 -4.89 -1.56
N ALA A 223 -5.74 -5.62 -1.78
CA ALA A 223 -6.60 -5.51 -2.94
C ALA A 223 -7.79 -4.58 -2.65
N ILE A 224 -8.14 -3.73 -3.63
CA ILE A 224 -9.25 -2.76 -3.54
C ILE A 224 -10.13 -2.88 -4.78
N GLY A 225 -11.44 -2.87 -4.58
CA GLY A 225 -12.40 -2.91 -5.66
C GLY A 225 -13.83 -2.69 -5.18
N LYS A 226 -14.81 -2.84 -6.07
CA LYS A 226 -16.21 -2.84 -5.67
C LYS A 226 -16.59 -4.23 -5.19
N PRO A 227 -17.20 -4.37 -3.99
CA PRO A 227 -17.70 -5.65 -3.52
C PRO A 227 -18.76 -6.20 -4.46
N LEU A 228 -18.70 -7.48 -4.79
CA LEU A 228 -19.77 -8.13 -5.52
C LEU A 228 -21.01 -8.17 -4.64
N LYS A 229 -22.10 -7.54 -5.09
CA LYS A 229 -23.37 -7.58 -4.37
C LYS A 229 -23.91 -9.01 -4.35
N ARG A 230 -24.03 -9.61 -3.17
CA ARG A 230 -24.77 -10.87 -3.03
C ARG A 230 -26.22 -10.62 -3.47
N LYS A 231 -26.75 -11.42 -4.39
CA LYS A 231 -28.20 -11.43 -4.65
C LYS A 231 -28.87 -11.81 -3.33
N PRO A 232 -29.92 -11.08 -2.90
CA PRO A 232 -30.71 -11.52 -1.76
C PRO A 232 -31.24 -12.94 -2.07
N GLN A 233 -31.02 -13.86 -1.13
CA GLN A 233 -31.60 -15.20 -1.19
C GLN A 233 -33.10 -15.11 -0.94
#